data_8330f001628ed0823bbdd1fe5104f630
#
_entry.id   8330f001628ed0823bbdd1fe5104f630
#
_cell.length_a   1.000
_cell.length_b   1.000
_cell.length_c   1.000
_cell.angle_alpha   90.00
_cell.angle_beta   90.00
_cell.angle_gamma   90.00
#
_symmetry.space_group_name_H-M   'P 1'
#
loop_
_entity.id
_entity.type
_entity.pdbx_description
1 polymer ?
#
loop_
_entity_poly.entity_id
_entity_poly.type
_entity_poly.pdbx_seq_one_letter_code
_entity_poly.pdbx_strand_id
1 'polypeptide(L)'
;ESSSRKISKARILAWITASVAVAASLFLFIFRSSQEISQPTEFSMELFSEVTSPKQVEQTLSDGYCVVSTPAATTTLVTLSDGTKVMLNANSTLEYPASFDDAEVREVRLKGEAHFEVTKNPHRPFVVKAGEMQTQVLGTVFDVKAYRKDAPKVTLMQGKVKVSNADTEVEMRPGQTATLQADKIVVSKASPSASDWLEGDFDMDQVTLAEAMSDIGAWYNKTVVFQSQANMDKLIHFRFSRRASLQEIITALNEMGVARIRMEKGKIMVL
;
A
#
# COMPACT_ATOMS: atom_id res chain seq x y z
N GLU A 1 -30.75 -21.58 83.84
CA GLU A 1 -29.57 -20.67 83.89
C GLU A 1 -29.10 -20.32 82.50
N SER A 2 -29.46 -19.11 82.13
CA SER A 2 -29.11 -18.59 80.84
C SER A 2 -27.78 -17.81 80.88
N SER A 3 -26.71 -18.37 80.34
CA SER A 3 -25.42 -17.72 80.26
C SER A 3 -25.37 -16.82 79.01
N SER A 4 -25.66 -15.58 79.24
CA SER A 4 -25.47 -14.51 78.22
C SER A 4 -23.97 -14.20 78.09
N ARG A 5 -23.34 -14.68 77.01
CA ARG A 5 -21.97 -14.29 76.64
C ARG A 5 -21.95 -12.84 76.14
N LYS A 6 -21.51 -11.92 77.00
CA LYS A 6 -21.23 -10.53 76.63
C LYS A 6 -20.07 -10.49 75.65
N ILE A 7 -20.35 -10.26 74.37
CA ILE A 7 -19.32 -10.02 73.34
C ILE A 7 -18.64 -8.68 73.66
N SER A 8 -17.32 -8.67 73.91
CA SER A 8 -16.60 -7.49 74.33
C SER A 8 -16.58 -6.46 73.17
N LYS A 9 -16.76 -5.18 73.52
CA LYS A 9 -16.73 -4.04 72.56
C LYS A 9 -15.47 -4.06 71.65
N ALA A 10 -14.35 -4.58 72.14
CA ALA A 10 -13.13 -4.76 71.44
C ALA A 10 -13.22 -5.76 70.25
N ARG A 11 -14.02 -6.86 70.40
CA ARG A 11 -14.24 -7.79 69.28
C ARG A 11 -15.15 -7.23 68.19
N ILE A 12 -16.15 -6.44 68.56
CA ILE A 12 -17.04 -5.76 67.59
C ILE A 12 -16.22 -4.73 66.79
N LEU A 13 -15.35 -3.96 67.45
CA LEU A 13 -14.50 -2.99 66.78
C LEU A 13 -13.52 -3.66 65.82
N ALA A 14 -12.91 -4.80 66.19
CA ALA A 14 -12.03 -5.58 65.33
C ALA A 14 -12.74 -6.14 64.09
N TRP A 15 -14.01 -6.54 64.21
CA TRP A 15 -14.80 -7.01 63.05
C TRP A 15 -15.20 -5.87 62.12
N ILE A 16 -15.49 -4.67 62.64
CA ILE A 16 -15.80 -3.48 61.82
C ILE A 16 -14.56 -3.03 61.05
N THR A 17 -13.38 -2.97 61.66
CA THR A 17 -12.14 -2.58 61.01
C THR A 17 -11.70 -3.59 59.94
N ALA A 18 -11.87 -4.91 60.19
CA ALA A 18 -11.60 -5.94 59.19
C ALA A 18 -12.56 -5.85 57.99
N SER A 19 -13.83 -5.59 58.21
CA SER A 19 -14.83 -5.44 57.14
C SER A 19 -14.58 -4.21 56.25
N VAL A 20 -14.17 -3.09 56.85
CA VAL A 20 -13.80 -1.86 56.11
C VAL A 20 -12.55 -2.07 55.27
N ALA A 21 -11.53 -2.76 55.78
CA ALA A 21 -10.32 -3.08 55.07
C ALA A 21 -10.58 -3.98 53.86
N VAL A 22 -11.44 -5.00 53.99
CA VAL A 22 -11.84 -5.88 52.89
C VAL A 22 -12.65 -5.10 51.81
N ALA A 23 -13.59 -4.24 52.26
CA ALA A 23 -14.36 -3.40 51.33
C ALA A 23 -13.48 -2.40 50.57
N ALA A 24 -12.51 -1.78 51.25
CA ALA A 24 -11.54 -0.87 50.62
C ALA A 24 -10.62 -1.61 49.61
N SER A 25 -10.19 -2.83 49.97
CA SER A 25 -9.37 -3.66 49.06
C SER A 25 -10.15 -4.12 47.81
N LEU A 26 -11.41 -4.51 48.00
CA LEU A 26 -12.32 -4.88 46.92
C LEU A 26 -12.63 -3.64 46.01
N PHE A 27 -12.87 -2.49 46.64
CA PHE A 27 -13.09 -1.23 45.88
C PHE A 27 -11.84 -0.82 45.10
N LEU A 28 -10.66 -0.90 45.69
CA LEU A 28 -9.39 -0.65 45.00
C LEU A 28 -9.12 -1.66 43.90
N PHE A 29 -9.47 -2.93 44.11
CA PHE A 29 -9.33 -3.96 43.07
C PHE A 29 -10.30 -3.74 41.90
N ILE A 30 -11.58 -3.44 42.20
CA ILE A 30 -12.60 -3.12 41.20
C ILE A 30 -12.22 -1.81 40.48
N PHE A 31 -11.76 -0.79 41.21
CA PHE A 31 -11.34 0.48 40.61
C PHE A 31 -10.09 0.32 39.74
N ARG A 32 -9.15 -0.54 40.14
CA ARG A 32 -7.96 -0.84 39.35
C ARG A 32 -8.29 -1.72 38.13
N SER A 33 -9.23 -2.65 38.26
CA SER A 33 -9.76 -3.46 37.17
C SER A 33 -10.60 -2.64 36.17
N SER A 34 -11.27 -1.57 36.66
CA SER A 34 -12.01 -0.64 35.81
C SER A 34 -11.10 0.39 35.10
N GLN A 35 -9.84 0.48 35.51
CA GLN A 35 -8.82 1.33 34.85
C GLN A 35 -8.08 0.62 33.71
N GLU A 36 -8.29 -0.67 33.49
CA GLU A 36 -8.06 -1.28 32.18
C GLU A 36 -9.21 -0.92 31.23
N ILE A 37 -9.49 0.38 31.10
CA ILE A 37 -10.12 0.92 29.88
C ILE A 37 -9.11 0.58 28.79
N SER A 38 -9.41 -0.45 28.00
CA SER A 38 -8.75 -0.70 26.73
C SER A 38 -8.68 0.65 26.03
N GLN A 39 -7.49 1.21 25.94
CA GLN A 39 -7.27 2.39 25.11
C GLN A 39 -7.88 2.03 23.74
N PRO A 40 -8.74 2.88 23.16
CA PRO A 40 -9.27 2.61 21.85
C PRO A 40 -8.05 2.33 20.97
N THR A 41 -8.04 1.18 20.32
CA THR A 41 -6.96 0.76 19.42
C THR A 41 -6.82 1.90 18.43
N GLU A 42 -5.76 2.69 18.57
CA GLU A 42 -5.54 3.87 17.73
C GLU A 42 -5.45 3.36 16.29
N PHE A 43 -6.37 3.78 15.43
CA PHE A 43 -6.35 3.36 14.03
C PHE A 43 -5.02 3.79 13.43
N SER A 44 -4.29 2.85 12.85
CA SER A 44 -3.06 3.11 12.13
C SER A 44 -2.96 2.14 10.96
N MET A 45 -2.91 2.66 9.75
CA MET A 45 -2.79 1.88 8.53
C MET A 45 -1.62 2.38 7.70
N GLU A 46 -0.69 1.48 7.42
CA GLU A 46 0.44 1.75 6.54
C GLU A 46 0.05 1.44 5.08
N LEU A 47 0.13 2.45 4.22
CA LEU A 47 -0.21 2.32 2.80
C LEU A 47 1.00 2.07 1.91
N PHE A 48 2.15 2.58 2.29
CA PHE A 48 3.41 2.38 1.60
C PHE A 48 4.52 2.28 2.64
N SER A 49 5.42 1.30 2.45
CA SER A 49 6.63 1.13 3.26
C SER A 49 7.86 1.50 2.44
N GLU A 50 8.76 2.25 3.06
CA GLU A 50 10.08 2.53 2.47
C GLU A 50 10.78 1.22 2.09
N VAL A 51 11.30 1.16 0.86
CA VAL A 51 11.99 -0.01 0.33
C VAL A 51 13.47 0.29 0.13
N THR A 52 14.29 -0.76 0.11
CA THR A 52 15.69 -0.61 -0.29
C THR A 52 15.72 -0.24 -1.77
N SER A 53 16.27 0.94 -2.06
CA SER A 53 16.30 1.52 -3.39
C SER A 53 17.75 1.87 -3.76
N PRO A 54 18.20 1.64 -5.01
CA PRO A 54 19.52 2.07 -5.45
C PRO A 54 19.62 3.60 -5.46
N LYS A 55 20.84 4.12 -5.47
CA LYS A 55 21.08 5.56 -5.57
C LYS A 55 20.94 6.10 -7.00
N GLN A 56 21.04 5.22 -7.96
CA GLN A 56 20.92 5.50 -9.39
C GLN A 56 20.23 4.32 -10.08
N VAL A 57 19.83 4.45 -11.33
CA VAL A 57 19.32 3.32 -12.12
C VAL A 57 20.43 2.27 -12.22
N GLU A 58 20.11 1.06 -11.78
CA GLU A 58 21.02 -0.08 -11.83
C GLU A 58 20.51 -1.10 -12.83
N GLN A 59 21.41 -1.64 -13.64
CA GLN A 59 21.12 -2.75 -14.53
C GLN A 59 22.19 -3.83 -14.33
N THR A 60 21.76 -5.05 -14.02
CA THR A 60 22.62 -6.21 -13.85
C THR A 60 22.20 -7.34 -14.77
N LEU A 61 23.17 -8.16 -15.18
CA LEU A 61 22.94 -9.38 -15.94
C LEU A 61 23.53 -10.56 -15.14
N SER A 62 22.71 -11.53 -14.77
CA SER A 62 23.12 -12.73 -14.07
C SER A 62 22.30 -13.92 -14.54
N ASP A 63 22.94 -15.04 -14.82
CA ASP A 63 22.32 -16.31 -15.21
C ASP A 63 21.31 -16.18 -16.38
N GLY A 64 21.60 -15.28 -17.34
CA GLY A 64 20.73 -15.03 -18.50
C GLY A 64 19.52 -14.10 -18.21
N TYR A 65 19.43 -13.55 -16.98
CA TYR A 65 18.39 -12.57 -16.61
C TYR A 65 18.99 -11.18 -16.45
N CYS A 66 18.25 -10.20 -16.97
CA CYS A 66 18.48 -8.78 -16.71
C CYS A 66 17.60 -8.33 -15.55
N VAL A 67 18.17 -7.56 -14.64
CA VAL A 67 17.45 -6.90 -13.55
C VAL A 67 17.70 -5.40 -13.67
N VAL A 68 16.63 -4.62 -13.82
CA VAL A 68 16.70 -3.15 -13.84
C VAL A 68 15.96 -2.62 -12.61
N SER A 69 16.64 -1.77 -11.83
CA SER A 69 16.06 -1.13 -10.64
C SER A 69 16.18 0.38 -10.71
N THR A 70 15.11 1.08 -10.35
CA THR A 70 15.04 2.54 -10.32
C THR A 70 15.13 3.06 -8.88
N PRO A 71 15.85 4.17 -8.65
CA PRO A 71 15.82 4.87 -7.36
C PRO A 71 14.52 5.63 -7.15
N ALA A 72 14.41 6.27 -5.98
CA ALA A 72 13.36 7.26 -5.70
C ALA A 72 13.41 8.41 -6.73
N ALA A 73 12.25 8.99 -6.99
CA ALA A 73 12.07 10.16 -7.86
C ALA A 73 12.68 10.00 -9.27
N THR A 74 12.72 8.79 -9.78
CA THR A 74 13.32 8.48 -11.09
C THR A 74 12.48 7.47 -11.85
N THR A 75 12.29 7.71 -13.14
CA THR A 75 11.71 6.75 -14.09
C THR A 75 12.76 6.33 -15.12
N THR A 76 12.62 5.16 -15.71
CA THR A 76 13.50 4.71 -16.80
C THR A 76 12.75 3.91 -17.84
N LEU A 77 13.13 4.08 -19.12
CA LEU A 77 12.59 3.28 -20.22
C LEU A 77 13.50 2.07 -20.47
N VAL A 78 12.91 0.89 -20.41
CA VAL A 78 13.55 -0.38 -20.76
C VAL A 78 12.93 -0.91 -22.05
N THR A 79 13.77 -1.27 -23.04
CA THR A 79 13.31 -1.96 -24.24
C THR A 79 13.78 -3.40 -24.19
N LEU A 80 12.83 -4.33 -24.24
CA LEU A 80 13.09 -5.77 -24.19
C LEU A 80 13.49 -6.32 -25.55
N SER A 81 14.00 -7.55 -25.61
CA SER A 81 14.50 -8.19 -26.86
C SER A 81 13.42 -8.39 -27.91
N ASP A 82 12.14 -8.45 -27.53
CA ASP A 82 10.99 -8.56 -28.44
C ASP A 82 10.46 -7.21 -28.93
N GLY A 83 11.12 -6.09 -28.55
CA GLY A 83 10.70 -4.73 -28.84
C GLY A 83 9.63 -4.16 -27.90
N THR A 84 9.19 -4.93 -26.90
CA THR A 84 8.30 -4.41 -25.84
C THR A 84 8.97 -3.28 -25.09
N LYS A 85 8.25 -2.16 -24.88
CA LYS A 85 8.71 -1.03 -24.10
C LYS A 85 8.11 -1.06 -22.71
N VAL A 86 8.94 -0.84 -21.71
CA VAL A 86 8.53 -0.79 -20.30
C VAL A 86 9.05 0.50 -19.69
N MET A 87 8.15 1.44 -19.37
CA MET A 87 8.50 2.59 -18.54
C MET A 87 8.42 2.16 -17.08
N LEU A 88 9.54 2.14 -16.39
CA LEU A 88 9.65 1.73 -15.00
C LEU A 88 9.57 2.97 -14.10
N ASN A 89 8.64 2.97 -13.14
CA ASN A 89 8.45 4.09 -12.20
C ASN A 89 9.49 4.05 -11.06
N ALA A 90 9.48 5.04 -10.17
CA ALA A 90 10.38 5.12 -9.02
C ALA A 90 10.27 3.90 -8.10
N ASN A 91 11.39 3.54 -7.46
CA ASN A 91 11.46 2.43 -6.49
C ASN A 91 10.93 1.10 -7.03
N SER A 92 11.16 0.85 -8.29
CA SER A 92 10.66 -0.33 -9.00
C SER A 92 11.79 -1.20 -9.53
N THR A 93 11.52 -2.49 -9.66
CA THR A 93 12.48 -3.47 -10.19
C THR A 93 11.77 -4.33 -11.22
N LEU A 94 12.37 -4.43 -12.41
CA LEU A 94 11.94 -5.32 -13.48
C LEU A 94 13.02 -6.39 -13.69
N GLU A 95 12.62 -7.66 -13.62
CA GLU A 95 13.45 -8.82 -13.92
C GLU A 95 12.90 -9.51 -15.18
N TYR A 96 13.76 -9.77 -16.15
CA TYR A 96 13.38 -10.36 -17.44
C TYR A 96 14.54 -11.13 -18.07
N PRO A 97 14.30 -12.18 -18.86
CA PRO A 97 15.35 -12.88 -19.58
C PRO A 97 16.00 -11.97 -20.63
N ALA A 98 17.30 -12.09 -20.84
CA ALA A 98 18.06 -11.30 -21.82
C ALA A 98 17.53 -11.48 -23.25
N SER A 99 16.99 -12.66 -23.59
CA SER A 99 16.29 -12.95 -24.83
C SER A 99 15.03 -13.78 -24.58
N PHE A 100 14.01 -13.58 -25.45
CA PHE A 100 12.79 -14.40 -25.49
C PHE A 100 12.80 -15.38 -26.68
N ASP A 101 13.90 -15.54 -27.41
CA ASP A 101 13.93 -16.26 -28.69
C ASP A 101 13.47 -17.71 -28.57
N ASP A 102 13.93 -18.41 -27.54
CA ASP A 102 13.60 -19.82 -27.29
C ASP A 102 12.41 -20.03 -26.34
N ALA A 103 11.74 -18.94 -25.92
CA ALA A 103 10.66 -19.02 -24.95
C ALA A 103 9.29 -19.11 -25.61
N GLU A 104 8.47 -20.09 -25.18
CA GLU A 104 7.06 -20.16 -25.56
C GLU A 104 6.24 -19.01 -24.95
N VAL A 105 6.67 -18.52 -23.80
CA VAL A 105 6.04 -17.43 -23.04
C VAL A 105 7.09 -16.36 -22.72
N ARG A 106 6.77 -15.12 -23.00
CA ARG A 106 7.60 -13.95 -22.67
C ARG A 106 7.30 -13.50 -21.25
N GLU A 107 7.97 -14.10 -20.25
CA GLU A 107 7.72 -13.82 -18.83
C GLU A 107 8.65 -12.75 -18.29
N VAL A 108 8.08 -11.81 -17.53
CA VAL A 108 8.82 -10.81 -16.74
C VAL A 108 8.26 -10.74 -15.32
N ARG A 109 9.07 -10.27 -14.38
CA ARG A 109 8.68 -10.06 -12.98
C ARG A 109 8.83 -8.62 -12.61
N LEU A 110 7.78 -8.06 -11.98
CA LEU A 110 7.73 -6.66 -11.55
C LEU A 110 7.54 -6.57 -10.04
N LYS A 111 8.34 -5.69 -9.42
CA LYS A 111 8.11 -5.15 -8.08
C LYS A 111 8.06 -3.63 -8.23
N GLY A 112 7.03 -2.98 -7.69
CA GLY A 112 6.82 -1.54 -7.89
C GLY A 112 5.80 -1.26 -8.98
N GLU A 113 6.04 -0.29 -9.85
CA GLU A 113 5.08 0.14 -10.88
C GLU A 113 5.75 0.29 -12.24
N ALA A 114 5.06 -0.17 -13.28
CA ALA A 114 5.51 -0.03 -14.66
C ALA A 114 4.36 0.07 -15.65
N HIS A 115 4.59 0.86 -16.69
CA HIS A 115 3.75 0.93 -17.88
C HIS A 115 4.35 0.04 -18.97
N PHE A 116 3.51 -0.77 -19.59
CA PHE A 116 3.90 -1.73 -20.61
C PHE A 116 3.25 -1.40 -21.96
N GLU A 117 4.07 -1.23 -22.99
CA GLU A 117 3.66 -1.24 -24.41
C GLU A 117 4.15 -2.55 -25.02
N VAL A 118 3.33 -3.60 -24.95
CA VAL A 118 3.75 -4.93 -25.36
C VAL A 118 3.64 -5.12 -26.88
N THR A 119 4.74 -5.56 -27.48
CA THR A 119 4.78 -5.94 -28.89
C THR A 119 3.82 -7.08 -29.21
N LYS A 120 2.97 -6.88 -30.21
CA LYS A 120 1.95 -7.84 -30.58
C LYS A 120 2.55 -9.16 -31.09
N ASN A 121 2.25 -10.25 -30.40
CA ASN A 121 2.57 -11.61 -30.82
C ASN A 121 1.50 -12.60 -30.35
N PRO A 122 0.55 -13.00 -31.22
CA PRO A 122 -0.55 -13.91 -30.87
C PRO A 122 -0.09 -15.33 -30.47
N HIS A 123 1.08 -15.75 -30.93
CA HIS A 123 1.59 -17.10 -30.73
C HIS A 123 2.43 -17.25 -29.47
N ARG A 124 2.98 -16.13 -28.95
CA ARG A 124 3.80 -16.14 -27.73
C ARG A 124 3.26 -15.09 -26.74
N PRO A 125 2.48 -15.51 -25.77
CA PRO A 125 1.93 -14.63 -24.73
C PRO A 125 3.03 -13.88 -23.99
N PHE A 126 2.74 -12.65 -23.57
CA PHE A 126 3.56 -11.88 -22.65
C PHE A 126 2.93 -11.92 -21.27
N VAL A 127 3.71 -12.26 -20.25
CA VAL A 127 3.23 -12.47 -18.90
C VAL A 127 4.02 -11.62 -17.92
N VAL A 128 3.31 -10.78 -17.15
CA VAL A 128 3.86 -10.02 -16.03
C VAL A 128 3.46 -10.68 -14.73
N LYS A 129 4.44 -11.10 -13.93
CA LYS A 129 4.23 -11.55 -12.55
C LYS A 129 4.51 -10.42 -11.58
N ALA A 130 3.53 -10.05 -10.77
CA ALA A 130 3.61 -8.94 -9.83
C ALA A 130 2.87 -9.27 -8.52
N GLY A 131 3.60 -9.51 -7.44
CA GLY A 131 3.03 -10.04 -6.20
C GLY A 131 2.35 -11.38 -6.44
N GLU A 132 1.08 -11.48 -6.09
CA GLU A 132 0.25 -12.68 -6.25
C GLU A 132 -0.59 -12.64 -7.54
N MET A 133 -0.44 -11.61 -8.35
CA MET A 133 -1.14 -11.49 -9.62
C MET A 133 -0.24 -11.82 -10.82
N GLN A 134 -0.85 -12.44 -11.79
CA GLN A 134 -0.28 -12.70 -13.11
C GLN A 134 -1.13 -12.00 -14.17
N THR A 135 -0.49 -11.26 -15.07
CA THR A 135 -1.14 -10.52 -16.15
C THR A 135 -0.65 -11.07 -17.48
N GLN A 136 -1.55 -11.64 -18.28
CA GLN A 136 -1.23 -12.21 -19.58
C GLN A 136 -1.85 -11.39 -20.72
N VAL A 137 -1.03 -11.09 -21.73
CA VAL A 137 -1.41 -10.30 -22.91
C VAL A 137 -0.80 -10.84 -24.20
N LEU A 138 -1.31 -10.40 -25.35
CA LEU A 138 -0.81 -10.76 -26.68
C LEU A 138 -0.28 -9.56 -27.48
N GLY A 139 -0.46 -8.33 -26.96
CA GLY A 139 -0.10 -7.07 -27.60
C GLY A 139 -1.04 -5.98 -27.10
N THR A 140 -0.67 -5.29 -26.04
CA THR A 140 -1.57 -4.55 -25.16
C THR A 140 -0.81 -3.41 -24.53
N VAL A 141 -1.50 -2.31 -24.23
CA VAL A 141 -0.98 -1.18 -23.43
C VAL A 141 -1.69 -1.19 -22.08
N PHE A 142 -0.92 -1.31 -21.00
CA PHE A 142 -1.45 -1.43 -19.64
C PHE A 142 -0.42 -1.01 -18.59
N ASP A 143 -0.91 -0.66 -17.39
CA ASP A 143 -0.10 -0.39 -16.21
C ASP A 143 -0.22 -1.53 -15.20
N VAL A 144 0.87 -1.80 -14.49
CA VAL A 144 0.90 -2.68 -13.32
C VAL A 144 1.52 -1.92 -12.15
N LYS A 145 0.79 -1.87 -11.02
CA LYS A 145 1.24 -1.26 -9.77
C LYS A 145 1.24 -2.30 -8.66
N ALA A 146 2.42 -2.67 -8.20
CA ALA A 146 2.66 -3.76 -7.24
C ALA A 146 3.73 -3.38 -6.20
N TYR A 147 3.62 -2.18 -5.61
CA TYR A 147 4.45 -1.80 -4.46
C TYR A 147 4.11 -2.65 -3.24
N ARG A 148 2.86 -3.07 -3.11
CA ARG A 148 2.37 -4.03 -2.11
C ARG A 148 2.09 -5.36 -2.78
N LYS A 149 2.62 -6.44 -2.21
CA LYS A 149 2.44 -7.81 -2.74
C LYS A 149 0.98 -8.28 -2.65
N ASP A 150 0.27 -7.85 -1.61
CA ASP A 150 -1.09 -8.22 -1.26
C ASP A 150 -2.17 -7.39 -1.96
N ALA A 151 -1.79 -6.33 -2.67
CA ALA A 151 -2.72 -5.44 -3.34
C ALA A 151 -2.22 -4.93 -4.70
N PRO A 152 -1.73 -5.81 -5.61
CA PRO A 152 -1.37 -5.38 -6.95
C PRO A 152 -2.60 -4.89 -7.71
N LYS A 153 -2.36 -3.92 -8.61
CA LYS A 153 -3.38 -3.36 -9.51
C LYS A 153 -2.90 -3.48 -10.95
N VAL A 154 -3.81 -3.77 -11.87
CA VAL A 154 -3.56 -3.76 -13.32
C VAL A 154 -4.60 -2.88 -13.98
N THR A 155 -4.18 -1.85 -14.72
CA THR A 155 -5.07 -0.95 -15.44
C THR A 155 -4.88 -1.12 -16.94
N LEU A 156 -5.96 -1.38 -17.66
CA LEU A 156 -5.92 -1.62 -19.10
C LEU A 156 -6.28 -0.36 -19.88
N MET A 157 -5.35 0.13 -20.74
CA MET A 157 -5.55 1.24 -21.66
C MET A 157 -6.02 0.79 -23.03
N GLN A 158 -5.31 -0.19 -23.63
CA GLN A 158 -5.62 -0.65 -24.97
C GLN A 158 -5.40 -2.16 -25.12
N GLY A 159 -6.28 -2.84 -25.86
CA GLY A 159 -6.17 -4.26 -26.15
C GLY A 159 -7.00 -5.14 -25.24
N LYS A 160 -6.47 -6.29 -24.85
CA LYS A 160 -7.10 -7.27 -23.95
C LYS A 160 -6.09 -7.77 -22.94
N VAL A 161 -6.52 -7.92 -21.72
CA VAL A 161 -5.73 -8.45 -20.61
C VAL A 161 -6.49 -9.57 -19.93
N LYS A 162 -5.79 -10.64 -19.63
CA LYS A 162 -6.22 -11.68 -18.71
C LYS A 162 -5.41 -11.53 -17.42
N VAL A 163 -6.11 -11.32 -16.31
CA VAL A 163 -5.51 -11.22 -14.98
C VAL A 163 -5.91 -12.44 -14.18
N SER A 164 -4.96 -13.08 -13.52
CA SER A 164 -5.22 -14.25 -12.68
C SER A 164 -4.38 -14.22 -11.39
N ASN A 165 -4.86 -14.94 -10.40
CA ASN A 165 -4.10 -15.38 -9.23
C ASN A 165 -4.27 -16.90 -9.09
N ALA A 166 -3.99 -17.48 -7.91
CA ALA A 166 -4.11 -18.92 -7.68
C ALA A 166 -5.54 -19.44 -7.90
N ASP A 167 -6.57 -18.64 -7.56
CA ASP A 167 -7.96 -19.10 -7.44
C ASP A 167 -8.90 -18.50 -8.49
N THR A 168 -8.55 -17.36 -9.08
CA THR A 168 -9.46 -16.60 -9.96
C THR A 168 -8.76 -16.12 -11.22
N GLU A 169 -9.54 -16.02 -12.29
CA GLU A 169 -9.11 -15.47 -13.58
C GLU A 169 -10.19 -14.53 -14.12
N VAL A 170 -9.79 -13.37 -14.64
CA VAL A 170 -10.69 -12.35 -15.18
C VAL A 170 -10.13 -11.76 -16.47
N GLU A 171 -10.99 -11.59 -17.46
CA GLU A 171 -10.66 -10.79 -18.67
C GLU A 171 -11.10 -9.34 -18.50
N MET A 172 -10.22 -8.42 -18.91
CA MET A 172 -10.45 -6.98 -18.81
C MET A 172 -10.67 -6.34 -20.17
N ARG A 173 -11.44 -5.24 -20.16
CA ARG A 173 -11.64 -4.34 -21.29
C ARG A 173 -10.92 -3.01 -21.02
N PRO A 174 -10.56 -2.27 -22.08
CA PRO A 174 -9.98 -0.93 -21.92
C PRO A 174 -10.81 -0.02 -21.01
N GLY A 175 -10.13 0.74 -20.16
CA GLY A 175 -10.76 1.60 -19.14
C GLY A 175 -11.17 0.88 -17.85
N GLN A 176 -10.69 -0.35 -17.63
CA GLN A 176 -10.89 -1.10 -16.39
C GLN A 176 -9.58 -1.25 -15.60
N THR A 177 -9.72 -1.35 -14.28
CA THR A 177 -8.66 -1.71 -13.34
C THR A 177 -9.06 -2.98 -12.59
N ALA A 178 -8.17 -3.98 -12.58
CA ALA A 178 -8.25 -5.15 -11.71
C ALA A 178 -7.37 -4.92 -10.48
N THR A 179 -7.90 -5.19 -9.30
CA THR A 179 -7.20 -5.06 -8.01
C THR A 179 -7.34 -6.36 -7.23
N LEU A 180 -6.27 -6.86 -6.64
CA LEU A 180 -6.34 -7.96 -5.70
C LEU A 180 -6.80 -7.43 -4.33
N GLN A 181 -7.87 -8.00 -3.78
CA GLN A 181 -8.43 -7.66 -2.47
C GLN A 181 -8.83 -8.95 -1.76
N ALA A 182 -8.19 -9.24 -0.62
CA ALA A 182 -8.46 -10.48 0.13
C ALA A 182 -8.55 -11.72 -0.77
N ASP A 183 -7.50 -11.93 -1.59
CA ASP A 183 -7.33 -13.06 -2.53
C ASP A 183 -8.33 -13.11 -3.70
N LYS A 184 -9.17 -12.09 -3.86
CA LYS A 184 -10.12 -11.97 -4.98
C LYS A 184 -9.72 -10.85 -5.92
N ILE A 185 -9.85 -11.12 -7.23
CA ILE A 185 -9.67 -10.10 -8.25
C ILE A 185 -10.98 -9.33 -8.42
N VAL A 186 -10.95 -8.04 -8.07
CA VAL A 186 -12.08 -7.11 -8.22
C VAL A 186 -11.81 -6.21 -9.41
N VAL A 187 -12.76 -6.14 -10.36
CA VAL A 187 -12.67 -5.27 -11.54
C VAL A 187 -13.56 -4.05 -11.34
N SER A 188 -12.99 -2.87 -11.54
CA SER A 188 -13.66 -1.57 -11.45
C SER A 188 -13.36 -0.72 -12.69
N LYS A 189 -14.00 0.44 -12.81
CA LYS A 189 -13.62 1.45 -13.79
C LYS A 189 -12.24 2.02 -13.40
N ALA A 190 -11.37 2.21 -14.40
CA ALA A 190 -10.08 2.85 -14.19
C ALA A 190 -10.26 4.31 -13.74
N SER A 191 -9.36 4.77 -12.85
CA SER A 191 -9.22 6.19 -12.58
C SER A 191 -8.77 6.93 -13.84
N PRO A 192 -9.27 8.13 -14.12
CA PRO A 192 -8.74 8.96 -15.22
C PRO A 192 -7.23 9.19 -15.11
N SER A 193 -6.72 9.31 -13.89
CA SER A 193 -5.30 9.59 -13.57
C SER A 193 -4.39 8.36 -13.52
N ALA A 194 -4.86 7.17 -13.88
CA ALA A 194 -4.11 5.92 -13.70
C ALA A 194 -2.75 5.88 -14.42
N SER A 195 -2.57 6.68 -15.48
CA SER A 195 -1.33 6.77 -16.26
C SER A 195 -0.67 8.16 -16.28
N ASP A 196 -1.18 9.12 -15.52
CA ASP A 196 -0.70 10.51 -15.53
C ASP A 196 0.75 10.63 -15.05
N TRP A 197 1.24 9.66 -14.33
CA TRP A 197 2.62 9.59 -13.91
C TRP A 197 3.63 9.52 -15.09
N LEU A 198 3.19 9.12 -16.27
CA LEU A 198 4.00 9.12 -17.48
C LEU A 198 4.29 10.54 -17.99
N GLU A 199 3.43 11.51 -17.69
CA GLU A 199 3.57 12.91 -18.10
C GLU A 199 4.52 13.72 -17.20
N GLY A 200 4.98 13.14 -16.09
CA GLY A 200 5.98 13.75 -15.21
C GLY A 200 5.41 14.64 -14.10
N ASP A 201 4.09 14.63 -13.90
CA ASP A 201 3.40 15.34 -12.84
C ASP A 201 2.60 14.35 -11.94
N PHE A 202 2.26 14.78 -10.73
CA PHE A 202 1.15 14.24 -9.97
C PHE A 202 -0.10 14.97 -10.46
N ASP A 203 -0.89 14.35 -11.30
CA ASP A 203 -2.22 14.85 -11.71
C ASP A 203 -3.27 13.92 -11.10
N MET A 204 -3.81 14.32 -9.97
CA MET A 204 -4.69 13.53 -9.13
C MET A 204 -6.09 14.17 -9.14
N ASP A 205 -6.89 13.84 -10.15
CA ASP A 205 -8.26 14.30 -10.25
C ASP A 205 -9.24 13.23 -9.76
N GLN A 206 -10.06 13.56 -8.78
CA GLN A 206 -11.03 12.65 -8.15
C GLN A 206 -10.42 11.34 -7.61
N VAL A 207 -9.20 11.39 -7.12
CA VAL A 207 -8.55 10.27 -6.43
C VAL A 207 -8.76 10.38 -4.92
N THR A 208 -8.75 9.25 -4.23
CA THR A 208 -8.79 9.26 -2.78
C THR A 208 -7.47 9.76 -2.20
N LEU A 209 -7.53 10.38 -1.02
CA LEU A 209 -6.32 10.81 -0.31
C LEU A 209 -5.39 9.62 -0.04
N ALA A 210 -5.96 8.43 0.21
CA ALA A 210 -5.18 7.20 0.40
C ALA A 210 -4.37 6.84 -0.85
N GLU A 211 -4.96 6.88 -2.04
CA GLU A 211 -4.28 6.62 -3.30
C GLU A 211 -3.19 7.66 -3.58
N ALA A 212 -3.55 8.94 -3.45
CA ALA A 212 -2.59 10.04 -3.65
C ALA A 212 -1.37 9.94 -2.72
N MET A 213 -1.60 9.69 -1.44
CA MET A 213 -0.51 9.56 -0.46
C MET A 213 0.33 8.30 -0.70
N SER A 214 -0.28 7.20 -1.17
CA SER A 214 0.47 6.01 -1.59
C SER A 214 1.42 6.31 -2.75
N ASP A 215 0.98 7.08 -3.74
CA ASP A 215 1.79 7.45 -4.90
C ASP A 215 2.91 8.42 -4.54
N ILE A 216 2.63 9.40 -3.67
CA ILE A 216 3.62 10.31 -3.11
C ILE A 216 4.65 9.51 -2.30
N GLY A 217 4.21 8.59 -1.44
CA GLY A 217 5.09 7.72 -0.67
C GLY A 217 5.99 6.88 -1.56
N ALA A 218 5.42 6.28 -2.61
CA ALA A 218 6.17 5.48 -3.57
C ALA A 218 7.21 6.33 -4.33
N TRP A 219 6.86 7.53 -4.78
CA TRP A 219 7.79 8.41 -5.49
C TRP A 219 8.97 8.84 -4.64
N TYR A 220 8.71 9.32 -3.41
CA TYR A 220 9.77 9.80 -2.51
C TYR A 220 10.40 8.70 -1.66
N ASN A 221 9.99 7.45 -1.80
CA ASN A 221 10.41 6.32 -0.97
C ASN A 221 10.24 6.62 0.53
N LYS A 222 9.03 7.00 0.92
CA LYS A 222 8.70 7.30 2.31
C LYS A 222 7.50 6.49 2.77
N THR A 223 7.64 5.84 3.91
CA THR A 223 6.52 5.14 4.56
C THR A 223 5.38 6.11 4.83
N VAL A 224 4.16 5.74 4.43
CA VAL A 224 2.93 6.51 4.65
C VAL A 224 2.04 5.79 5.64
N VAL A 225 1.66 6.48 6.70
CA VAL A 225 0.80 5.95 7.77
C VAL A 225 -0.40 6.86 7.96
N PHE A 226 -1.60 6.29 7.84
CA PHE A 226 -2.86 6.95 8.20
C PHE A 226 -3.20 6.64 9.65
N GLN A 227 -3.53 7.68 10.42
CA GLN A 227 -4.01 7.58 11.80
C GLN A 227 -5.53 7.74 11.91
N SER A 228 -6.22 8.01 10.79
CA SER A 228 -7.67 8.10 10.73
C SER A 228 -8.19 7.51 9.44
N GLN A 229 -9.07 6.51 9.55
CA GLN A 229 -9.76 5.93 8.40
C GLN A 229 -10.65 6.95 7.68
N ALA A 230 -11.23 7.89 8.42
CA ALA A 230 -12.12 8.92 7.85
C ALA A 230 -11.43 9.84 6.82
N ASN A 231 -10.11 9.91 6.82
CA ASN A 231 -9.36 10.70 5.84
C ASN A 231 -9.01 9.91 4.57
N MET A 232 -9.06 8.58 4.60
CA MET A 232 -8.59 7.75 3.51
C MET A 232 -9.43 7.92 2.23
N ASP A 233 -10.74 7.98 2.39
CA ASP A 233 -11.72 8.01 1.28
C ASP A 233 -12.05 9.43 0.80
N LYS A 234 -11.42 10.46 1.38
CA LYS A 234 -11.63 11.84 0.94
C LYS A 234 -11.11 12.02 -0.47
N LEU A 235 -11.97 12.48 -1.37
CA LEU A 235 -11.56 12.80 -2.74
C LEU A 235 -10.79 14.12 -2.76
N ILE A 236 -9.72 14.14 -3.52
CA ILE A 236 -8.89 15.32 -3.73
C ILE A 236 -8.74 15.62 -5.21
N HIS A 237 -8.53 16.91 -5.50
CA HIS A 237 -8.11 17.43 -6.81
C HIS A 237 -6.79 18.13 -6.59
N PHE A 238 -5.72 17.55 -7.14
CA PHE A 238 -4.37 18.00 -6.83
C PHE A 238 -3.47 17.80 -8.04
N ARG A 239 -2.79 18.87 -8.47
CA ARG A 239 -1.77 18.79 -9.50
C ARG A 239 -0.48 19.39 -8.99
N PHE A 240 0.61 18.64 -9.09
CA PHE A 240 1.91 19.08 -8.63
C PHE A 240 3.04 18.46 -9.45
N SER A 241 4.11 19.22 -9.67
CA SER A 241 5.25 18.68 -10.38
C SER A 241 5.97 17.61 -9.54
N ARG A 242 6.31 16.49 -10.16
CA ARG A 242 7.16 15.46 -9.53
C ARG A 242 8.59 15.93 -9.25
N ARG A 243 8.98 17.13 -9.74
CA ARG A 243 10.25 17.78 -9.42
C ARG A 243 10.21 18.56 -8.11
N ALA A 244 9.03 18.79 -7.54
CA ALA A 244 8.88 19.47 -6.26
C ALA A 244 9.48 18.62 -5.12
N SER A 245 9.85 19.26 -4.03
CA SER A 245 10.26 18.55 -2.82
C SER A 245 9.04 17.97 -2.10
N LEU A 246 9.24 16.89 -1.34
CA LEU A 246 8.18 16.31 -0.50
C LEU A 246 7.58 17.35 0.47
N GLN A 247 8.41 18.26 0.99
CA GLN A 247 7.96 19.30 1.91
C GLN A 247 7.00 20.29 1.25
N GLU A 248 7.26 20.70 0.01
CA GLU A 248 6.36 21.57 -0.75
C GLU A 248 5.01 20.90 -0.99
N ILE A 249 5.01 19.59 -1.34
CA ILE A 249 3.77 18.82 -1.52
C ILE A 249 2.99 18.71 -0.21
N ILE A 250 3.64 18.37 0.91
CA ILE A 250 2.99 18.29 2.22
C ILE A 250 2.39 19.64 2.62
N THR A 251 3.10 20.74 2.36
CA THR A 251 2.60 22.09 2.66
C THR A 251 1.33 22.39 1.85
N ALA A 252 1.36 22.15 0.53
CA ALA A 252 0.21 22.37 -0.33
C ALA A 252 -1.00 21.52 0.07
N LEU A 253 -0.81 20.24 0.37
CA LEU A 253 -1.90 19.36 0.83
C LEU A 253 -2.50 19.82 2.18
N ASN A 254 -1.68 20.35 3.09
CA ASN A 254 -2.17 20.93 4.35
C ASN A 254 -2.97 22.23 4.12
N GLU A 255 -2.54 23.08 3.18
CA GLU A 255 -3.26 24.29 2.81
C GLU A 255 -4.64 24.01 2.19
N MET A 256 -4.80 22.87 1.50
CA MET A 256 -6.11 22.41 1.01
C MET A 256 -7.07 22.03 2.15
N GLY A 257 -6.58 21.83 3.37
CA GLY A 257 -7.41 21.52 4.54
C GLY A 257 -8.08 20.14 4.53
N VAL A 258 -7.62 19.22 3.66
CA VAL A 258 -8.23 17.87 3.53
C VAL A 258 -7.88 16.99 4.71
N ALA A 259 -6.62 17.03 5.14
CA ALA A 259 -6.09 16.31 6.29
C ALA A 259 -4.89 17.07 6.86
N ARG A 260 -4.47 16.71 8.06
CA ARG A 260 -3.22 17.19 8.64
C ARG A 260 -2.11 16.20 8.34
N ILE A 261 -1.10 16.63 7.56
CA ILE A 261 0.00 15.78 7.12
C ILE A 261 1.31 16.32 7.67
N ARG A 262 2.15 15.47 8.23
CA ARG A 262 3.47 15.85 8.75
C ARG A 262 4.50 14.75 8.57
N MET A 263 5.77 15.14 8.56
CA MET A 263 6.88 14.20 8.69
C MET A 263 7.14 13.89 10.16
N GLU A 264 7.21 12.61 10.51
CA GLU A 264 7.56 12.16 11.85
C GLU A 264 8.42 10.89 11.76
N LYS A 265 9.62 10.94 12.38
CA LYS A 265 10.58 9.81 12.37
C LYS A 265 10.84 9.21 10.97
N GLY A 266 10.93 10.09 9.95
CA GLY A 266 11.16 9.67 8.56
C GLY A 266 9.93 9.15 7.80
N LYS A 267 8.76 9.08 8.44
CA LYS A 267 7.50 8.65 7.86
C LYS A 267 6.57 9.83 7.58
N ILE A 268 5.69 9.69 6.60
CA ILE A 268 4.60 10.63 6.33
C ILE A 268 3.40 10.19 7.16
N MET A 269 3.00 11.02 8.13
CA MET A 269 1.84 10.77 8.99
C MET A 269 0.64 11.58 8.50
N VAL A 270 -0.48 10.92 8.24
CA VAL A 270 -1.77 11.53 7.86
C VAL A 270 -2.73 11.39 9.03
N LEU A 271 -3.07 12.52 9.68
CA LEU A 271 -3.79 12.60 10.96
C LEU A 271 -5.29 12.85 10.74
#